data_b22cfe2021c689e0a0aeef9312c4d801
#
_entry.id   b22cfe2021c689e0a0aeef9312c4d801
#
_cell.length_a   1.000
_cell.length_b   1.000
_cell.length_c   1.000
_cell.angle_alpha   90.00
_cell.angle_beta   90.00
_cell.angle_gamma   90.00
#
_symmetry.space_group_name_H-M   'P 1'
#
loop_
_entity.id
_entity.type
_entity.pdbx_description
1 polymer ?
#
loop_
_entity_poly.entity_id
_entity_poly.type
_entity_poly.pdbx_seq_one_letter_code
_entity_poly.pdbx_strand_id
1 'polypeptide(L)'
;MDTSSLMEQILSSDNLNRAYLQVVRNKGAEGVDGMKYTELKEYLAKNGEIIKEQLRMRKYKPQPVRRVEIPKPDGGVRNLGVPTVTDRFIQQAIAQVLTPIYEEQFHEHSYGFRPNRCAQQAILTALDMMNEGNNWIVDIDLEKFFDTVNHDKLMTIIGRTIKDGDVISIVRKYLVSGIMIDDEYEDSIVGTPQGGNLSPLLANIMLNELDKEMEKRGLNFVRYVDDCIIMVGSEMSANRVMRNISRFIEEKLGLKVNMTKSKVDRPQGLKYLGFGFYFDSRAHQFKAKPHAKAVAKFKKRMKELTCRSWGVSNSYKVEKLNQLIRGWINYFEIGSMKTLCKELDARIRYRLRMCIWKQWKTPQNRIKNLMKLGVDKDIAWITAYTGSRIAYVCQRRVMNFAINKERLIQFGLVSMIDYYTKRCVTC
;
A
#
# COMPACT_ATOMS: atom_id res chain seq x y z
N MET A 1 26.63 -6.28 -16.82
CA MET A 1 27.48 -5.98 -15.64
C MET A 1 28.20 -7.24 -15.18
N ASP A 2 29.44 -7.14 -14.72
CA ASP A 2 30.10 -8.25 -14.03
C ASP A 2 29.46 -8.47 -12.65
N THR A 3 28.94 -9.66 -12.41
CA THR A 3 28.24 -10.03 -11.17
C THR A 3 29.05 -11.00 -10.31
N SER A 4 30.36 -11.09 -10.53
CA SER A 4 31.25 -12.02 -9.83
C SER A 4 31.79 -11.48 -8.48
N SER A 5 31.72 -10.17 -8.25
CA SER A 5 32.24 -9.51 -7.03
C SER A 5 31.29 -8.46 -6.45
N LEU A 6 30.01 -8.83 -6.29
CA LEU A 6 28.99 -7.94 -5.76
C LEU A 6 29.08 -7.76 -4.24
N MET A 7 29.67 -8.73 -3.52
CA MET A 7 29.78 -8.65 -2.06
C MET A 7 30.56 -7.41 -1.63
N GLU A 8 31.64 -7.03 -2.30
CA GLU A 8 32.39 -5.82 -1.95
C GLU A 8 31.61 -4.54 -2.23
N GLN A 9 30.79 -4.53 -3.27
CA GLN A 9 29.87 -3.40 -3.51
C GLN A 9 28.81 -3.29 -2.40
N ILE A 10 28.28 -4.44 -1.94
CA ILE A 10 27.32 -4.48 -0.83
C ILE A 10 27.97 -3.95 0.45
N LEU A 11 29.22 -4.32 0.72
CA LEU A 11 29.95 -3.93 1.93
C LEU A 11 30.64 -2.56 1.83
N SER A 12 30.54 -1.87 0.68
CA SER A 12 31.11 -0.53 0.53
C SER A 12 30.48 0.46 1.52
N SER A 13 31.28 1.40 2.02
CA SER A 13 30.85 2.38 3.02
C SER A 13 29.67 3.21 2.57
N ASP A 14 29.63 3.62 1.29
CA ASP A 14 28.53 4.41 0.74
C ASP A 14 27.22 3.61 0.70
N ASN A 15 27.27 2.34 0.28
CA ASN A 15 26.10 1.48 0.23
C ASN A 15 25.58 1.17 1.64
N LEU A 16 26.46 0.88 2.57
CA LEU A 16 26.10 0.63 3.98
C LEU A 16 25.51 1.88 4.65
N ASN A 17 26.07 3.07 4.39
CA ASN A 17 25.47 4.33 4.90
C ASN A 17 24.07 4.56 4.35
N ARG A 18 23.83 4.34 3.06
CA ARG A 18 22.49 4.45 2.48
C ARG A 18 21.51 3.45 3.10
N ALA A 19 21.94 2.21 3.32
CA ALA A 19 21.15 1.17 3.95
C ALA A 19 20.80 1.53 5.41
N TYR A 20 21.76 2.03 6.18
CA TYR A 20 21.56 2.53 7.53
C TYR A 20 20.51 3.65 7.56
N LEU A 21 20.67 4.68 6.75
CA LEU A 21 19.73 5.81 6.70
C LEU A 21 18.31 5.35 6.33
N GLN A 22 18.18 4.41 5.40
CA GLN A 22 16.88 3.88 4.99
C GLN A 22 16.20 3.09 6.12
N VAL A 23 16.94 2.24 6.84
CA VAL A 23 16.40 1.47 7.97
C VAL A 23 15.97 2.37 9.12
N VAL A 24 16.78 3.37 9.47
CA VAL A 24 16.46 4.35 10.51
C VAL A 24 15.25 5.20 10.12
N ARG A 25 15.16 5.64 8.86
CA ARG A 25 14.02 6.40 8.33
C ARG A 25 12.71 5.63 8.42
N ASN A 26 12.74 4.32 8.22
CA ASN A 26 11.55 3.47 8.24
C ASN A 26 10.98 3.24 9.64
N LYS A 27 11.77 3.47 10.71
CA LYS A 27 11.34 3.34 12.11
C LYS A 27 10.59 2.03 12.41
N GLY A 28 11.08 0.92 11.84
CA GLY A 28 10.43 -0.38 11.96
C GLY A 28 10.49 -0.94 13.40
N ALA A 29 9.59 -1.87 13.72
CA ALA A 29 9.54 -2.56 15.00
C ALA A 29 10.81 -3.41 15.25
N GLU A 30 11.10 -3.74 16.49
CA GLU A 30 12.16 -4.64 16.92
C GLU A 30 11.94 -6.09 16.46
N GLY A 31 13.02 -6.82 16.17
CA GLY A 31 13.00 -8.25 15.85
C GLY A 31 12.94 -9.14 17.10
N VAL A 32 13.45 -10.37 16.97
CA VAL A 32 13.56 -11.34 18.10
C VAL A 32 14.59 -10.92 19.15
N ASP A 33 15.58 -10.10 18.77
CA ASP A 33 16.64 -9.59 19.64
C ASP A 33 16.20 -8.38 20.49
N GLY A 34 15.00 -7.84 20.27
CA GLY A 34 14.49 -6.67 20.97
C GLY A 34 15.21 -5.35 20.66
N MET A 35 16.22 -5.36 19.78
CA MET A 35 17.00 -4.17 19.42
C MET A 35 16.17 -3.17 18.63
N LYS A 36 16.17 -1.90 19.06
CA LYS A 36 15.47 -0.79 18.39
C LYS A 36 16.34 -0.20 17.26
N TYR A 37 15.68 0.37 16.26
CA TYR A 37 16.38 1.05 15.16
C TYR A 37 17.26 2.22 15.63
N THR A 38 16.98 2.83 16.78
CA THR A 38 17.78 3.91 17.39
C THR A 38 19.13 3.42 17.91
N GLU A 39 19.26 2.15 18.26
CA GLU A 39 20.46 1.51 18.82
C GLU A 39 21.40 1.00 17.72
N LEU A 40 20.92 0.92 16.47
CA LEU A 40 21.67 0.37 15.33
C LEU A 40 23.02 1.06 15.12
N LYS A 41 23.12 2.39 15.32
CA LYS A 41 24.35 3.14 15.13
C LYS A 41 25.46 2.68 16.07
N GLU A 42 25.15 2.57 17.37
CA GLU A 42 26.09 2.15 18.39
C GLU A 42 26.49 0.69 18.22
N TYR A 43 25.53 -0.15 17.86
CA TYR A 43 25.75 -1.54 17.58
C TYR A 43 26.71 -1.74 16.38
N LEU A 44 26.50 -1.03 15.26
CA LEU A 44 27.37 -1.10 14.10
C LEU A 44 28.77 -0.51 14.36
N ALA A 45 28.89 0.50 15.21
CA ALA A 45 30.20 1.04 15.60
C ALA A 45 31.07 0.00 16.31
N LYS A 46 30.46 -0.90 17.07
CA LYS A 46 31.17 -1.98 17.80
C LYS A 46 31.34 -3.26 16.98
N ASN A 47 30.34 -3.62 16.17
CA ASN A 47 30.27 -4.94 15.53
C ASN A 47 30.36 -4.88 14.00
N GLY A 48 30.41 -3.69 13.40
CA GLY A 48 30.30 -3.53 11.95
C GLY A 48 31.39 -4.26 11.16
N GLU A 49 32.65 -4.19 11.59
CA GLU A 49 33.74 -4.89 10.92
C GLU A 49 33.65 -6.42 11.08
N ILE A 50 33.22 -6.89 12.24
CA ILE A 50 32.98 -8.32 12.48
C ILE A 50 31.87 -8.83 11.54
N ILE A 51 30.79 -8.07 11.38
CA ILE A 51 29.70 -8.43 10.47
C ILE A 51 30.19 -8.48 9.02
N LYS A 52 31.00 -7.52 8.56
CA LYS A 52 31.57 -7.52 7.21
C LYS A 52 32.42 -8.74 6.97
N GLU A 53 33.32 -9.08 7.94
CA GLU A 53 34.16 -10.25 7.86
C GLU A 53 33.33 -11.55 7.84
N GLN A 54 32.34 -11.67 8.68
CA GLN A 54 31.44 -12.82 8.69
C GLN A 54 30.68 -12.98 7.36
N LEU A 55 30.29 -11.88 6.70
CA LEU A 55 29.66 -11.90 5.38
C LEU A 55 30.63 -12.39 4.30
N ARG A 56 31.85 -11.86 4.27
CA ARG A 56 32.92 -12.31 3.34
C ARG A 56 33.30 -13.80 3.51
N MET A 57 33.33 -14.24 4.76
CA MET A 57 33.66 -15.64 5.09
C MET A 57 32.46 -16.60 4.99
N ARG A 58 31.28 -16.12 4.57
CA ARG A 58 29.99 -16.89 4.61
C ARG A 58 29.64 -17.43 6.00
N LYS A 59 30.14 -16.81 7.08
CA LYS A 59 29.87 -17.24 8.47
C LYS A 59 28.69 -16.53 9.10
N TYR A 60 28.22 -15.43 8.51
CA TYR A 60 27.06 -14.72 9.02
C TYR A 60 25.83 -15.64 9.06
N LYS A 61 25.12 -15.63 10.19
CA LYS A 61 23.90 -16.40 10.40
C LYS A 61 22.76 -15.42 10.67
N PRO A 62 21.80 -15.24 9.72
CA PRO A 62 20.60 -14.45 9.98
C PRO A 62 19.83 -14.99 11.17
N GLN A 63 19.22 -14.09 11.95
CA GLN A 63 18.33 -14.47 13.03
C GLN A 63 16.95 -14.85 12.47
N PRO A 64 16.18 -15.71 13.16
CA PRO A 64 14.81 -15.99 12.78
C PRO A 64 13.96 -14.72 12.79
N VAL A 65 12.93 -14.67 11.95
CA VAL A 65 12.01 -13.54 11.94
C VAL A 65 10.95 -13.68 13.03
N ARG A 66 10.63 -12.62 13.74
CA ARG A 66 9.54 -12.60 14.69
C ARG A 66 8.20 -12.54 13.97
N ARG A 67 7.33 -13.52 14.16
CA ARG A 67 5.98 -13.52 13.59
C ARG A 67 5.08 -12.50 14.30
N VAL A 68 4.35 -11.72 13.50
CA VAL A 68 3.31 -10.80 13.99
C VAL A 68 2.05 -11.03 13.14
N GLU A 69 0.95 -11.27 13.79
CA GLU A 69 -0.33 -11.47 13.13
C GLU A 69 -1.09 -10.17 12.96
N ILE A 70 -1.46 -9.83 11.73
CA ILE A 70 -2.24 -8.63 11.42
C ILE A 70 -3.62 -9.04 10.90
N PRO A 71 -4.72 -8.64 11.56
CA PRO A 71 -6.07 -8.95 11.10
C PRO A 71 -6.34 -8.36 9.71
N LYS A 72 -6.90 -9.16 8.81
CA LYS A 72 -7.37 -8.69 7.49
C LYS A 72 -8.77 -8.06 7.63
N PRO A 73 -9.10 -7.03 6.81
CA PRO A 73 -10.41 -6.37 6.84
C PRO A 73 -11.60 -7.28 6.45
N ASP A 74 -11.33 -8.33 5.73
CA ASP A 74 -12.28 -9.33 5.21
C ASP A 74 -12.35 -10.61 6.05
N GLY A 75 -11.69 -10.60 7.22
CA GLY A 75 -11.52 -11.76 8.08
C GLY A 75 -10.21 -12.52 7.77
N GLY A 76 -9.78 -13.34 8.71
CA GLY A 76 -8.48 -14.02 8.64
C GLY A 76 -7.29 -13.16 9.07
N VAL A 77 -6.10 -13.73 8.97
CA VAL A 77 -4.86 -13.14 9.48
C VAL A 77 -3.83 -13.05 8.35
N ARG A 78 -2.99 -12.02 8.40
CA ARG A 78 -1.77 -11.90 7.59
C ARG A 78 -0.58 -12.09 8.52
N ASN A 79 0.23 -13.10 8.24
CA ASN A 79 1.45 -13.37 8.98
C ASN A 79 2.57 -12.46 8.46
N LEU A 80 3.04 -11.56 9.30
CA LEU A 80 4.18 -10.69 9.01
C LEU A 80 5.40 -11.21 9.76
N GLY A 81 6.53 -11.39 9.07
CA GLY A 81 7.80 -11.70 9.69
C GLY A 81 8.61 -10.41 9.89
N VAL A 82 9.00 -10.11 11.12
CA VAL A 82 9.80 -8.95 11.46
C VAL A 82 11.25 -9.39 11.69
N PRO A 83 12.19 -9.16 10.74
CA PRO A 83 13.60 -9.45 10.94
C PRO A 83 14.21 -8.52 11.99
N THR A 84 15.37 -8.91 12.56
CA THR A 84 16.14 -8.01 13.43
C THR A 84 16.55 -6.74 12.68
N VAL A 85 16.87 -5.69 13.42
CA VAL A 85 17.30 -4.41 12.81
C VAL A 85 18.59 -4.59 12.01
N THR A 86 19.49 -5.43 12.51
CA THR A 86 20.76 -5.79 11.82
C THR A 86 20.48 -6.54 10.52
N ASP A 87 19.59 -7.53 10.53
CA ASP A 87 19.22 -8.27 9.33
C ASP A 87 18.55 -7.38 8.29
N ARG A 88 17.65 -6.47 8.72
CA ARG A 88 17.07 -5.47 7.82
C ARG A 88 18.11 -4.55 7.20
N PHE A 89 19.13 -4.17 7.94
CA PHE A 89 20.24 -3.36 7.44
C PHE A 89 21.02 -4.11 6.35
N ILE A 90 21.39 -5.36 6.59
CA ILE A 90 22.12 -6.19 5.61
C ILE A 90 21.24 -6.48 4.39
N GLN A 91 19.98 -6.86 4.58
CA GLN A 91 19.02 -7.07 3.49
C GLN A 91 18.83 -5.82 2.64
N GLN A 92 18.78 -4.64 3.27
CA GLN A 92 18.70 -3.37 2.56
C GLN A 92 19.95 -3.09 1.73
N ALA A 93 21.14 -3.36 2.27
CA ALA A 93 22.39 -3.20 1.55
C ALA A 93 22.48 -4.14 0.32
N ILE A 94 22.02 -5.38 0.46
CA ILE A 94 21.91 -6.34 -0.65
C ILE A 94 20.90 -5.86 -1.68
N ALA A 95 19.71 -5.47 -1.26
CA ALA A 95 18.65 -5.02 -2.16
C ALA A 95 19.07 -3.81 -2.99
N GLN A 96 19.81 -2.86 -2.43
CA GLN A 96 20.30 -1.67 -3.13
C GLN A 96 21.26 -1.99 -4.28
N VAL A 97 22.06 -3.04 -4.15
CA VAL A 97 23.03 -3.47 -5.18
C VAL A 97 22.36 -4.38 -6.21
N LEU A 98 21.45 -5.25 -5.79
CA LEU A 98 20.80 -6.18 -6.71
C LEU A 98 19.66 -5.53 -7.51
N THR A 99 18.96 -4.54 -6.96
CA THR A 99 17.81 -3.91 -7.64
C THR A 99 18.18 -3.37 -9.02
N PRO A 100 19.24 -2.57 -9.23
CA PRO A 100 19.60 -2.07 -10.55
C PRO A 100 19.87 -3.17 -11.58
N ILE A 101 20.47 -4.29 -11.15
CA ILE A 101 20.80 -5.44 -12.04
C ILE A 101 19.52 -6.11 -12.55
N TYR A 102 18.52 -6.28 -11.68
CA TYR A 102 17.25 -6.90 -12.04
C TYR A 102 16.27 -5.93 -12.70
N GLU A 103 16.40 -4.63 -12.43
CA GLU A 103 15.52 -3.61 -13.04
C GLU A 103 15.62 -3.61 -14.56
N GLU A 104 16.80 -3.91 -15.11
CA GLU A 104 17.03 -4.07 -16.56
C GLU A 104 16.33 -5.30 -17.16
N GLN A 105 15.94 -6.28 -16.34
CA GLN A 105 15.32 -7.53 -16.75
C GLN A 105 13.82 -7.58 -16.53
N PHE A 106 13.29 -6.67 -15.69
CA PHE A 106 11.88 -6.66 -15.36
C PHE A 106 11.04 -6.08 -16.49
N HIS A 107 9.94 -6.76 -16.80
CA HIS A 107 9.00 -6.32 -17.81
C HIS A 107 8.43 -4.93 -17.50
N GLU A 108 8.16 -4.13 -18.54
CA GLU A 108 7.65 -2.76 -18.37
C GLU A 108 6.27 -2.69 -17.69
N HIS A 109 5.44 -3.71 -17.86
CA HIS A 109 4.10 -3.79 -17.24
C HIS A 109 4.10 -4.39 -15.83
N SER A 110 5.28 -4.56 -15.21
CA SER A 110 5.44 -4.87 -13.80
C SER A 110 5.74 -3.60 -12.99
N TYR A 111 4.93 -3.30 -11.98
CA TYR A 111 4.96 -1.98 -11.30
C TYR A 111 5.28 -2.06 -9.81
N GLY A 112 4.90 -3.14 -9.13
CA GLY A 112 5.02 -3.23 -7.67
C GLY A 112 6.44 -3.30 -7.15
N PHE A 113 6.75 -2.52 -6.12
CA PHE A 113 8.06 -2.49 -5.44
C PHE A 113 9.27 -2.17 -6.33
N ARG A 114 9.05 -1.49 -7.43
CA ARG A 114 10.12 -1.06 -8.34
C ARG A 114 10.40 0.44 -8.20
N PRO A 115 11.67 0.88 -8.39
CA PRO A 115 12.02 2.29 -8.42
C PRO A 115 11.24 3.05 -9.50
N ASN A 116 10.77 4.25 -9.18
CA ASN A 116 10.05 5.13 -10.11
C ASN A 116 8.77 4.54 -10.72
N ARG A 117 8.24 3.45 -10.15
CA ARG A 117 6.98 2.82 -10.53
C ARG A 117 5.94 2.98 -9.42
N CYS A 118 4.67 3.13 -9.80
CA CYS A 118 3.58 3.31 -8.84
C CYS A 118 2.27 2.66 -9.31
N ALA A 119 1.33 2.54 -8.38
CA ALA A 119 0.03 1.93 -8.67
C ALA A 119 -0.78 2.73 -9.71
N GLN A 120 -0.62 4.06 -9.75
CA GLN A 120 -1.30 4.92 -10.72
C GLN A 120 -0.88 4.59 -12.16
N GLN A 121 0.41 4.38 -12.41
CA GLN A 121 0.92 3.95 -13.72
C GLN A 121 0.32 2.61 -14.13
N ALA A 122 0.27 1.63 -13.22
CA ALA A 122 -0.36 0.33 -13.47
C ALA A 122 -1.84 0.47 -13.89
N ILE A 123 -2.59 1.37 -13.24
CA ILE A 123 -3.99 1.63 -13.57
C ILE A 123 -4.14 2.32 -14.93
N LEU A 124 -3.27 3.27 -15.27
CA LEU A 124 -3.31 3.95 -16.57
C LEU A 124 -3.01 2.97 -17.70
N THR A 125 -1.96 2.17 -17.59
CA THR A 125 -1.64 1.12 -18.56
C THR A 125 -2.79 0.11 -18.74
N ALA A 126 -3.42 -0.30 -17.62
CA ALA A 126 -4.59 -1.18 -17.69
C ALA A 126 -5.77 -0.53 -18.44
N LEU A 127 -6.00 0.78 -18.22
CA LEU A 127 -7.04 1.53 -18.94
C LEU A 127 -6.75 1.63 -20.44
N ASP A 128 -5.51 1.88 -20.82
CA ASP A 128 -5.09 1.95 -22.22
C ASP A 128 -5.40 0.62 -22.93
N MET A 129 -4.95 -0.51 -22.33
CA MET A 129 -5.22 -1.85 -22.87
C MET A 129 -6.73 -2.18 -22.95
N MET A 130 -7.53 -1.77 -21.95
CA MET A 130 -9.00 -1.94 -21.98
C MET A 130 -9.64 -1.13 -23.10
N ASN A 131 -9.14 0.08 -23.37
CA ASN A 131 -9.66 0.99 -24.39
C ASN A 131 -9.23 0.60 -25.82
N GLU A 132 -8.19 -0.21 -25.96
CA GLU A 132 -7.79 -0.88 -27.22
C GLU A 132 -8.70 -2.06 -27.60
N GLY A 133 -9.75 -2.32 -26.83
CA GLY A 133 -10.71 -3.40 -27.12
C GLY A 133 -10.48 -4.69 -26.31
N ASN A 134 -9.45 -4.74 -25.47
CA ASN A 134 -9.18 -5.89 -24.59
C ASN A 134 -10.03 -5.80 -23.29
N ASN A 135 -11.35 -5.96 -23.45
CA ASN A 135 -12.32 -5.69 -22.37
C ASN A 135 -12.86 -6.95 -21.67
N TRP A 136 -12.09 -8.03 -21.70
CA TRP A 136 -12.26 -9.21 -20.85
C TRP A 136 -11.02 -9.35 -19.96
N ILE A 137 -11.23 -9.42 -18.66
CA ILE A 137 -10.17 -9.41 -17.66
C ILE A 137 -10.03 -10.79 -17.03
N VAL A 138 -8.80 -11.28 -17.01
CA VAL A 138 -8.39 -12.43 -16.21
C VAL A 138 -7.68 -11.89 -14.98
N ASP A 139 -8.34 -11.95 -13.84
CA ASP A 139 -7.83 -11.50 -12.54
C ASP A 139 -7.27 -12.72 -11.80
N ILE A 140 -5.95 -12.74 -11.58
CA ILE A 140 -5.24 -13.88 -10.96
C ILE A 140 -4.77 -13.47 -9.57
N ASP A 141 -5.26 -14.18 -8.54
CA ASP A 141 -4.83 -14.06 -7.15
C ASP A 141 -3.99 -15.29 -6.77
N LEU A 142 -2.77 -15.07 -6.27
CA LEU A 142 -1.90 -16.14 -5.81
C LEU A 142 -2.19 -16.48 -4.35
N GLU A 143 -2.34 -17.76 -4.05
CA GLU A 143 -2.60 -18.20 -2.67
C GLU A 143 -1.34 -18.11 -1.83
N LYS A 144 -1.35 -17.19 -0.84
CA LYS A 144 -0.25 -17.04 0.13
C LYS A 144 1.14 -17.00 -0.54
N PHE A 145 1.27 -16.23 -1.61
CA PHE A 145 2.46 -16.23 -2.47
C PHE A 145 3.77 -16.22 -1.66
N PHE A 146 3.93 -15.27 -0.72
CA PHE A 146 5.16 -15.17 0.08
C PHE A 146 5.44 -16.40 0.95
N ASP A 147 4.40 -17.12 1.37
CA ASP A 147 4.53 -18.30 2.24
C ASP A 147 4.79 -19.60 1.42
N THR A 148 4.65 -19.56 0.08
CA THR A 148 4.69 -20.76 -0.76
C THR A 148 5.83 -20.78 -1.78
N VAL A 149 6.65 -19.73 -1.86
CA VAL A 149 7.79 -19.67 -2.78
C VAL A 149 8.79 -20.80 -2.51
N ASN A 150 9.05 -21.62 -3.52
CA ASN A 150 10.07 -22.67 -3.44
C ASN A 150 11.47 -22.05 -3.50
N HIS A 151 12.26 -22.26 -2.44
CA HIS A 151 13.60 -21.69 -2.30
C HIS A 151 14.56 -22.14 -3.41
N ASP A 152 14.55 -23.41 -3.79
CA ASP A 152 15.50 -23.93 -4.78
C ASP A 152 15.19 -23.39 -6.19
N LYS A 153 13.90 -23.29 -6.55
CA LYS A 153 13.50 -22.62 -7.80
C LYS A 153 13.94 -21.16 -7.81
N LEU A 154 13.66 -20.42 -6.75
CA LEU A 154 14.08 -19.02 -6.63
C LEU A 154 15.60 -18.87 -6.73
N MET A 155 16.35 -19.68 -6.00
CA MET A 155 17.83 -19.67 -6.04
C MET A 155 18.37 -20.03 -7.43
N THR A 156 17.71 -20.95 -8.14
CA THR A 156 18.07 -21.30 -9.53
C THR A 156 17.88 -20.09 -10.46
N ILE A 157 16.77 -19.34 -10.30
CA ILE A 157 16.51 -18.12 -11.10
C ILE A 157 17.57 -17.05 -10.77
N ILE A 158 17.87 -16.82 -9.49
CA ILE A 158 18.88 -15.85 -9.05
C ILE A 158 20.24 -16.21 -9.62
N GLY A 159 20.66 -17.48 -9.57
CA GLY A 159 21.95 -17.96 -10.06
C GLY A 159 22.15 -17.83 -11.58
N ARG A 160 21.08 -17.61 -12.35
CA ARG A 160 21.21 -17.29 -13.80
C ARG A 160 21.86 -15.91 -14.00
N THR A 161 21.56 -14.95 -13.13
CA THR A 161 22.01 -13.56 -13.22
C THR A 161 23.19 -13.27 -12.29
N ILE A 162 23.09 -13.69 -11.04
CA ILE A 162 24.12 -13.42 -10.01
C ILE A 162 25.13 -14.58 -10.00
N LYS A 163 26.40 -14.24 -10.17
CA LYS A 163 27.51 -15.22 -10.16
C LYS A 163 28.35 -15.15 -8.89
N ASP A 164 28.15 -14.14 -8.05
CA ASP A 164 28.79 -14.01 -6.76
C ASP A 164 28.25 -15.06 -5.76
N GLY A 165 29.07 -16.05 -5.45
CA GLY A 165 28.71 -17.14 -4.54
C GLY A 165 28.48 -16.69 -3.10
N ASP A 166 29.04 -15.56 -2.66
CA ASP A 166 28.90 -15.03 -1.32
C ASP A 166 27.50 -14.38 -1.19
N VAL A 167 27.09 -13.65 -2.23
CA VAL A 167 25.74 -13.09 -2.32
C VAL A 167 24.69 -14.19 -2.40
N ILE A 168 24.89 -15.21 -3.23
CA ILE A 168 23.98 -16.37 -3.31
C ILE A 168 23.85 -17.06 -1.94
N SER A 169 24.96 -17.26 -1.24
CA SER A 169 24.99 -17.89 0.07
C SER A 169 24.17 -17.11 1.10
N ILE A 170 24.35 -15.79 1.18
CA ILE A 170 23.61 -14.98 2.18
C ILE A 170 22.13 -14.85 1.84
N VAL A 171 21.77 -14.75 0.56
CA VAL A 171 20.34 -14.75 0.15
C VAL A 171 19.68 -16.07 0.54
N ARG A 172 20.34 -17.23 0.29
CA ARG A 172 19.81 -18.52 0.73
C ARG A 172 19.64 -18.61 2.23
N LYS A 173 20.61 -18.10 3.01
CA LYS A 173 20.51 -18.08 4.47
C LYS A 173 19.33 -17.26 4.98
N TYR A 174 19.00 -16.14 4.32
CA TYR A 174 17.79 -15.36 4.66
C TYR A 174 16.50 -16.12 4.36
N LEU A 175 16.46 -16.92 3.32
CA LEU A 175 15.28 -17.73 3.00
C LEU A 175 15.03 -18.83 4.05
N VAL A 176 16.09 -19.42 4.59
CA VAL A 176 16.02 -20.54 5.55
C VAL A 176 16.24 -20.10 7.01
N SER A 177 16.21 -18.82 7.33
CA SER A 177 16.50 -18.29 8.67
C SER A 177 15.50 -18.69 9.75
N GLY A 178 14.37 -19.26 9.37
CA GLY A 178 13.32 -19.70 10.30
C GLY A 178 12.43 -18.56 10.81
N ILE A 179 11.43 -18.95 11.57
CA ILE A 179 10.40 -18.08 12.11
C ILE A 179 10.30 -18.32 13.61
N MET A 180 10.17 -17.26 14.41
CA MET A 180 9.93 -17.33 15.83
C MET A 180 8.47 -16.99 16.11
N ILE A 181 7.73 -17.90 16.76
CA ILE A 181 6.33 -17.76 17.15
C ILE A 181 6.24 -18.00 18.65
N ASP A 182 5.83 -16.99 19.42
CA ASP A 182 5.67 -17.08 20.87
C ASP A 182 6.88 -17.74 21.58
N ASP A 183 8.11 -17.33 21.15
CA ASP A 183 9.40 -17.85 21.60
C ASP A 183 9.72 -19.30 21.17
N GLU A 184 8.91 -19.93 20.35
CA GLU A 184 9.21 -21.21 19.72
C GLU A 184 9.75 -21.03 18.31
N TYR A 185 10.82 -21.77 17.98
CA TYR A 185 11.47 -21.74 16.67
C TYR A 185 10.81 -22.73 15.70
N GLU A 186 10.43 -22.24 14.53
CA GLU A 186 9.97 -23.07 13.40
C GLU A 186 10.91 -22.92 12.20
N ASP A 187 11.26 -24.04 11.57
CA ASP A 187 12.05 -24.03 10.32
C ASP A 187 11.24 -23.42 9.15
N SER A 188 11.89 -22.59 8.34
CA SER A 188 11.36 -22.09 7.08
C SER A 188 11.87 -22.93 5.92
N ILE A 189 11.11 -23.95 5.52
CA ILE A 189 11.46 -24.85 4.39
C ILE A 189 11.01 -24.24 3.05
N VAL A 190 9.94 -23.45 3.07
CA VAL A 190 9.36 -22.74 1.92
C VAL A 190 8.94 -21.34 2.33
N GLY A 191 8.85 -20.45 1.36
CA GLY A 191 8.38 -19.09 1.56
C GLY A 191 9.49 -18.04 1.75
N THR A 192 9.12 -16.80 1.56
CA THR A 192 9.96 -15.64 1.87
C THR A 192 9.27 -14.86 2.99
N PRO A 193 9.97 -14.51 4.10
CA PRO A 193 9.33 -13.79 5.20
C PRO A 193 8.66 -12.49 4.72
N GLN A 194 7.34 -12.36 4.94
CA GLN A 194 6.64 -11.10 4.65
C GLN A 194 7.13 -10.02 5.62
N GLY A 195 7.91 -9.06 5.14
CA GLY A 195 8.40 -7.92 5.93
C GLY A 195 9.91 -7.73 5.92
N GLY A 196 10.67 -8.64 5.34
CA GLY A 196 12.10 -8.43 5.05
C GLY A 196 12.30 -7.41 3.92
N ASN A 197 13.37 -6.61 4.00
CA ASN A 197 13.69 -5.59 3.00
C ASN A 197 14.06 -6.20 1.62
N LEU A 198 14.50 -7.44 1.60
CA LEU A 198 14.85 -8.17 0.38
C LEU A 198 13.66 -8.88 -0.27
N SER A 199 12.63 -9.24 0.50
CA SER A 199 11.49 -10.05 0.03
C SER A 199 10.75 -9.43 -1.18
N PRO A 200 10.54 -8.11 -1.29
CA PRO A 200 9.91 -7.51 -2.47
C PRO A 200 10.69 -7.72 -3.77
N LEU A 201 12.02 -7.63 -3.71
CA LEU A 201 12.88 -7.88 -4.86
C LEU A 201 12.83 -9.36 -5.26
N LEU A 202 12.95 -10.27 -4.28
CA LEU A 202 12.87 -11.72 -4.52
C LEU A 202 11.53 -12.13 -5.12
N ALA A 203 10.44 -11.51 -4.67
CA ALA A 203 9.11 -11.71 -5.24
C ALA A 203 9.07 -11.31 -6.73
N ASN A 204 9.60 -10.15 -7.08
CA ASN A 204 9.65 -9.71 -8.46
C ASN A 204 10.56 -10.59 -9.32
N ILE A 205 11.70 -11.06 -8.81
CA ILE A 205 12.59 -12.00 -9.53
C ILE A 205 11.86 -13.30 -9.87
N MET A 206 11.13 -13.86 -8.90
CA MET A 206 10.34 -15.09 -9.11
C MET A 206 9.22 -14.89 -10.15
N LEU A 207 8.47 -13.80 -10.02
CA LEU A 207 7.30 -13.51 -10.87
C LEU A 207 7.68 -12.95 -12.25
N ASN A 208 8.94 -12.52 -12.44
CA ASN A 208 9.43 -12.13 -13.76
C ASN A 208 9.43 -13.30 -14.76
N GLU A 209 9.53 -14.55 -14.29
CA GLU A 209 9.36 -15.72 -15.15
C GLU A 209 7.91 -15.84 -15.66
N LEU A 210 6.92 -15.41 -14.86
CA LEU A 210 5.53 -15.31 -15.31
C LEU A 210 5.38 -14.16 -16.33
N ASP A 211 6.00 -13.01 -16.10
CA ASP A 211 5.98 -11.88 -17.03
C ASP A 211 6.53 -12.28 -18.39
N LYS A 212 7.69 -12.93 -18.43
CA LYS A 212 8.31 -13.46 -19.66
C LYS A 212 7.40 -14.45 -20.40
N GLU A 213 6.71 -15.32 -19.67
CA GLU A 213 5.78 -16.26 -20.29
C GLU A 213 4.56 -15.57 -20.88
N MET A 214 4.03 -14.54 -20.21
CA MET A 214 2.92 -13.74 -20.74
C MET A 214 3.35 -12.93 -21.96
N GLU A 215 4.53 -12.32 -21.93
CA GLU A 215 5.13 -11.61 -23.08
C GLU A 215 5.31 -12.54 -24.28
N LYS A 216 5.92 -13.73 -24.07
CA LYS A 216 6.10 -14.76 -25.11
C LYS A 216 4.80 -15.17 -25.80
N ARG A 217 3.68 -15.13 -25.06
CA ARG A 217 2.34 -15.43 -25.59
C ARG A 217 1.63 -14.23 -26.21
N GLY A 218 2.26 -13.05 -26.22
CA GLY A 218 1.66 -11.81 -26.71
C GLY A 218 0.45 -11.36 -25.89
N LEU A 219 0.44 -11.59 -24.57
CA LEU A 219 -0.67 -11.23 -23.69
C LEU A 219 -0.51 -9.80 -23.17
N ASN A 220 -1.58 -9.03 -23.22
CA ASN A 220 -1.66 -7.73 -22.56
C ASN A 220 -1.91 -7.95 -21.06
N PHE A 221 -0.96 -7.56 -20.22
CA PHE A 221 -1.08 -7.75 -18.78
C PHE A 221 -0.53 -6.56 -17.98
N VAL A 222 -0.97 -6.45 -16.74
CA VAL A 222 -0.42 -5.52 -15.76
C VAL A 222 -0.26 -6.27 -14.43
N ARG A 223 0.95 -6.22 -13.88
CA ARG A 223 1.27 -6.88 -12.61
C ARG A 223 1.74 -5.88 -11.55
N TYR A 224 1.21 -6.00 -10.36
CA TYR A 224 1.65 -5.28 -9.18
C TYR A 224 1.97 -6.26 -8.05
N VAL A 225 3.22 -6.73 -8.00
CA VAL A 225 3.68 -7.85 -7.15
C VAL A 225 2.90 -9.13 -7.51
N ASP A 226 2.12 -9.66 -6.57
CA ASP A 226 1.26 -10.85 -6.72
C ASP A 226 -0.11 -10.57 -7.36
N ASP A 227 -0.56 -9.32 -7.36
CA ASP A 227 -1.80 -8.91 -8.05
C ASP A 227 -1.53 -8.78 -9.57
N CYS A 228 -2.08 -9.69 -10.38
CA CYS A 228 -1.91 -9.73 -11.84
C CYS A 228 -3.25 -9.76 -12.56
N ILE A 229 -3.40 -8.85 -13.54
CA ILE A 229 -4.55 -8.83 -14.45
C ILE A 229 -4.06 -8.97 -15.90
N ILE A 230 -4.79 -9.78 -16.68
CA ILE A 230 -4.52 -9.97 -18.12
C ILE A 230 -5.76 -9.55 -18.87
N MET A 231 -5.60 -8.75 -19.92
CA MET A 231 -6.67 -8.20 -20.75
C MET A 231 -6.70 -8.89 -22.11
N VAL A 232 -7.89 -9.34 -22.53
CA VAL A 232 -8.10 -9.99 -23.83
C VAL A 232 -9.43 -9.56 -24.47
N GLY A 233 -9.58 -9.80 -25.76
CA GLY A 233 -10.74 -9.33 -26.54
C GLY A 233 -12.02 -10.15 -26.38
N SER A 234 -11.96 -11.41 -25.91
CA SER A 234 -13.15 -12.28 -25.83
C SER A 234 -13.16 -13.15 -24.57
N GLU A 235 -14.36 -13.55 -24.15
CA GLU A 235 -14.58 -14.43 -22.99
C GLU A 235 -13.92 -15.80 -23.19
N MET A 236 -14.02 -16.35 -24.37
CA MET A 236 -13.41 -17.63 -24.72
C MET A 236 -11.89 -17.57 -24.58
N SER A 237 -11.26 -16.48 -25.06
CA SER A 237 -9.83 -16.24 -24.87
C SER A 237 -9.48 -16.07 -23.39
N ALA A 238 -10.28 -15.35 -22.62
CA ALA A 238 -10.05 -15.14 -21.20
C ALA A 238 -10.07 -16.45 -20.42
N ASN A 239 -11.06 -17.29 -20.66
CA ASN A 239 -11.14 -18.62 -20.02
C ASN A 239 -9.99 -19.55 -20.43
N ARG A 240 -9.53 -19.48 -21.68
CA ARG A 240 -8.35 -20.22 -22.14
C ARG A 240 -7.07 -19.71 -21.47
N VAL A 241 -6.90 -18.39 -21.39
CA VAL A 241 -5.74 -17.77 -20.75
C VAL A 241 -5.72 -18.12 -19.24
N MET A 242 -6.86 -18.01 -18.54
CA MET A 242 -6.96 -18.40 -17.13
C MET A 242 -6.42 -19.81 -16.91
N ARG A 243 -6.90 -20.80 -17.68
CA ARG A 243 -6.47 -22.20 -17.54
C ARG A 243 -4.97 -22.39 -17.80
N ASN A 244 -4.48 -21.79 -18.90
CA ASN A 244 -3.09 -21.98 -19.33
C ASN A 244 -2.08 -21.27 -18.43
N ILE A 245 -2.40 -20.06 -17.96
CA ILE A 245 -1.52 -19.32 -17.06
C ILE A 245 -1.56 -19.95 -15.66
N SER A 246 -2.72 -20.36 -15.16
CA SER A 246 -2.81 -21.09 -13.89
C SER A 246 -1.97 -22.38 -13.92
N ARG A 247 -2.04 -23.16 -14.99
CA ARG A 247 -1.20 -24.35 -15.17
C ARG A 247 0.30 -24.00 -15.16
N PHE A 248 0.71 -22.94 -15.86
CA PHE A 248 2.10 -22.50 -15.86
C PHE A 248 2.58 -22.11 -14.44
N ILE A 249 1.75 -21.35 -13.71
CA ILE A 249 2.04 -20.94 -12.34
C ILE A 249 2.23 -22.18 -11.43
N GLU A 250 1.35 -23.15 -11.55
CA GLU A 250 1.39 -24.35 -10.69
C GLU A 250 2.51 -25.31 -11.09
N GLU A 251 2.63 -25.70 -12.36
CA GLU A 251 3.59 -26.70 -12.81
C GLU A 251 5.03 -26.14 -12.90
N LYS A 252 5.20 -24.94 -13.43
CA LYS A 252 6.55 -24.36 -13.68
C LYS A 252 7.06 -23.58 -12.49
N LEU A 253 6.23 -22.69 -11.92
CA LEU A 253 6.69 -21.87 -10.78
C LEU A 253 6.49 -22.60 -9.45
N GLY A 254 5.60 -23.59 -9.36
CA GLY A 254 5.30 -24.29 -8.11
C GLY A 254 4.53 -23.42 -7.12
N LEU A 255 3.83 -22.40 -7.60
CA LEU A 255 2.96 -21.53 -6.84
C LEU A 255 1.52 -22.00 -6.94
N LYS A 256 0.65 -21.58 -6.03
CA LYS A 256 -0.77 -21.94 -6.07
C LYS A 256 -1.63 -20.77 -6.49
N VAL A 257 -2.58 -21.01 -7.41
CA VAL A 257 -3.60 -20.03 -7.78
C VAL A 257 -4.81 -20.16 -6.86
N ASN A 258 -5.26 -19.06 -6.31
CA ASN A 258 -6.46 -19.00 -5.51
C ASN A 258 -7.71 -18.98 -6.41
N MET A 259 -8.21 -20.15 -6.76
CA MET A 259 -9.35 -20.31 -7.68
C MET A 259 -10.66 -19.68 -7.16
N THR A 260 -10.78 -19.45 -5.85
CA THR A 260 -11.98 -18.80 -5.28
C THR A 260 -11.99 -17.29 -5.46
N LYS A 261 -10.82 -16.68 -5.61
CA LYS A 261 -10.66 -15.24 -5.81
C LYS A 261 -10.33 -14.88 -7.24
N SER A 262 -9.59 -15.76 -7.94
CA SER A 262 -9.29 -15.57 -9.36
C SER A 262 -10.57 -15.69 -10.19
N LYS A 263 -10.75 -14.78 -11.14
CA LYS A 263 -11.97 -14.74 -11.94
C LYS A 263 -11.75 -14.19 -13.34
N VAL A 264 -12.63 -14.54 -14.24
CA VAL A 264 -12.80 -13.88 -15.53
C VAL A 264 -14.02 -12.96 -15.43
N ASP A 265 -13.85 -11.69 -15.76
CA ASP A 265 -14.91 -10.70 -15.62
C ASP A 265 -14.76 -9.55 -16.64
N ARG A 266 -15.76 -8.70 -16.75
CA ARG A 266 -15.66 -7.41 -17.46
C ARG A 266 -14.99 -6.36 -16.57
N PRO A 267 -14.42 -5.27 -17.15
CA PRO A 267 -13.77 -4.22 -16.36
C PRO A 267 -14.65 -3.65 -15.23
N GLN A 268 -15.97 -3.58 -15.42
CA GLN A 268 -16.89 -3.05 -14.41
C GLN A 268 -16.95 -3.91 -13.14
N GLY A 269 -16.70 -5.21 -13.24
CA GLY A 269 -16.63 -6.15 -12.12
C GLY A 269 -15.26 -6.21 -11.44
N LEU A 270 -14.23 -5.58 -12.02
CA LEU A 270 -12.87 -5.62 -11.53
C LEU A 270 -12.67 -4.66 -10.34
N LYS A 271 -11.93 -5.14 -9.34
CA LYS A 271 -11.29 -4.31 -8.32
C LYS A 271 -9.79 -4.52 -8.41
N TYR A 272 -9.04 -3.54 -8.87
CA TYR A 272 -7.59 -3.63 -8.96
C TYR A 272 -6.93 -2.45 -8.25
N LEU A 273 -5.98 -2.72 -7.36
CA LEU A 273 -5.24 -1.71 -6.56
C LEU A 273 -6.14 -0.66 -5.88
N GLY A 274 -7.32 -1.08 -5.43
CA GLY A 274 -8.28 -0.18 -4.79
C GLY A 274 -9.15 0.63 -5.74
N PHE A 275 -8.91 0.57 -7.05
CA PHE A 275 -9.74 1.17 -8.09
C PHE A 275 -10.81 0.19 -8.57
N GLY A 276 -11.90 0.74 -9.08
CA GLY A 276 -12.90 0.08 -9.91
C GLY A 276 -12.97 0.79 -11.25
N PHE A 277 -13.58 0.17 -12.23
CA PHE A 277 -13.66 0.68 -13.59
C PHE A 277 -15.11 0.87 -14.01
N TYR A 278 -15.35 1.74 -14.96
CA TYR A 278 -16.67 1.95 -15.57
C TYR A 278 -16.50 2.46 -17.01
N PHE A 279 -17.49 2.18 -17.85
CA PHE A 279 -17.53 2.70 -19.21
C PHE A 279 -18.23 4.07 -19.22
N ASP A 280 -17.53 5.08 -19.70
CA ASP A 280 -18.10 6.42 -19.90
C ASP A 280 -18.69 6.50 -21.32
N SER A 281 -20.01 6.42 -21.39
CA SER A 281 -20.73 6.42 -22.68
C SER A 281 -20.58 7.73 -23.47
N ARG A 282 -20.22 8.85 -22.82
CA ARG A 282 -20.00 10.12 -23.51
C ARG A 282 -18.63 10.19 -24.16
N ALA A 283 -17.63 9.65 -23.48
CA ALA A 283 -16.26 9.61 -23.97
C ALA A 283 -15.94 8.32 -24.75
N HIS A 284 -16.87 7.36 -24.78
CA HIS A 284 -16.72 6.04 -25.39
C HIS A 284 -15.45 5.30 -24.92
N GLN A 285 -15.14 5.40 -23.61
CA GLN A 285 -13.93 4.79 -23.04
C GLN A 285 -14.13 4.32 -21.59
N PHE A 286 -13.32 3.35 -21.18
CA PHE A 286 -13.20 2.96 -19.78
C PHE A 286 -12.45 4.02 -18.99
N LYS A 287 -12.93 4.28 -17.77
CA LYS A 287 -12.31 5.18 -16.78
C LYS A 287 -12.21 4.52 -15.43
N ALA A 288 -11.22 4.92 -14.64
CA ALA A 288 -11.07 4.48 -13.27
C ALA A 288 -11.86 5.38 -12.30
N LYS A 289 -12.27 4.80 -11.19
CA LYS A 289 -12.83 5.48 -10.02
C LYS A 289 -12.41 4.75 -8.75
N PRO A 290 -12.42 5.38 -7.56
CA PRO A 290 -12.22 4.65 -6.32
C PRO A 290 -13.26 3.53 -6.17
N HIS A 291 -12.82 2.31 -5.87
CA HIS A 291 -13.73 1.19 -5.66
C HIS A 291 -14.58 1.40 -4.40
N ALA A 292 -15.81 0.87 -4.37
CA ALA A 292 -16.74 1.03 -3.25
C ALA A 292 -16.16 0.64 -1.88
N LYS A 293 -15.34 -0.42 -1.82
CA LYS A 293 -14.64 -0.84 -0.59
C LYS A 293 -13.62 0.21 -0.11
N ALA A 294 -12.91 0.90 -1.02
CA ALA A 294 -11.99 1.99 -0.68
C ALA A 294 -12.73 3.21 -0.13
N VAL A 295 -13.86 3.56 -0.75
CA VAL A 295 -14.74 4.64 -0.28
C VAL A 295 -15.32 4.32 1.11
N ALA A 296 -15.76 3.08 1.34
CA ALA A 296 -16.28 2.64 2.63
C ALA A 296 -15.20 2.74 3.73
N LYS A 297 -13.95 2.33 3.43
CA LYS A 297 -12.79 2.46 4.34
C LYS A 297 -12.52 3.92 4.70
N PHE A 298 -12.54 4.81 3.70
CA PHE A 298 -12.39 6.25 3.92
C PHE A 298 -13.52 6.78 4.81
N LYS A 299 -14.80 6.46 4.50
CA LYS A 299 -15.97 6.89 5.29
C LYS A 299 -15.89 6.39 6.75
N LYS A 300 -15.40 5.16 6.97
CA LYS A 300 -15.16 4.60 8.32
C LYS A 300 -14.11 5.42 9.07
N ARG A 301 -12.94 5.65 8.46
CA ARG A 301 -11.86 6.40 9.10
C ARG A 301 -12.23 7.86 9.38
N MET A 302 -12.90 8.52 8.43
CA MET A 302 -13.46 9.85 8.62
C MET A 302 -14.42 9.90 9.82
N LYS A 303 -15.29 8.86 9.99
CA LYS A 303 -16.22 8.76 11.13
C LYS A 303 -15.47 8.65 12.46
N GLU A 304 -14.40 7.87 12.52
CA GLU A 304 -13.53 7.74 13.71
C GLU A 304 -12.89 9.08 14.08
N LEU A 305 -12.23 9.74 13.12
CA LEU A 305 -11.55 11.02 13.32
C LEU A 305 -12.50 12.16 13.70
N THR A 306 -13.78 12.05 13.35
CA THR A 306 -14.84 13.01 13.72
C THR A 306 -15.76 12.49 14.82
N CYS A 307 -15.27 11.58 15.65
CA CYS A 307 -16.02 11.09 16.81
C CYS A 307 -16.20 12.22 17.83
N ARG A 308 -17.44 12.41 18.27
CA ARG A 308 -17.81 13.47 19.24
C ARG A 308 -17.30 13.21 20.65
N SER A 309 -17.11 11.96 21.01
CA SER A 309 -16.57 11.51 22.32
C SER A 309 -15.06 11.40 22.35
N TRP A 310 -14.39 11.59 21.21
CA TRP A 310 -12.93 11.65 21.18
C TRP A 310 -12.45 12.96 21.83
N GLY A 311 -11.81 12.87 22.97
CA GLY A 311 -11.45 13.97 23.89
C GLY A 311 -10.35 14.91 23.39
N VAL A 312 -10.20 15.12 22.10
CA VAL A 312 -9.19 15.99 21.49
C VAL A 312 -9.78 17.29 20.94
N SER A 313 -8.95 18.31 20.71
CA SER A 313 -9.35 19.59 20.14
C SER A 313 -9.88 19.43 18.69
N ASN A 314 -10.73 20.38 18.25
CA ASN A 314 -11.19 20.39 16.86
C ASN A 314 -10.04 20.67 15.88
N SER A 315 -9.04 21.46 16.27
CA SER A 315 -7.83 21.72 15.46
C SER A 315 -7.07 20.41 15.19
N TYR A 316 -6.88 19.58 16.20
CA TYR A 316 -6.25 18.28 16.03
C TYR A 316 -7.07 17.34 15.14
N LYS A 317 -8.41 17.35 15.27
CA LYS A 317 -9.28 16.59 14.37
C LYS A 317 -9.14 17.03 12.92
N VAL A 318 -9.08 18.33 12.67
CA VAL A 318 -8.88 18.91 11.33
C VAL A 318 -7.52 18.53 10.77
N GLU A 319 -6.46 18.59 11.57
CA GLU A 319 -5.12 18.13 11.15
C GLU A 319 -5.14 16.67 10.68
N LYS A 320 -5.72 15.76 11.48
CA LYS A 320 -5.82 14.34 11.13
C LYS A 320 -6.73 14.08 9.93
N LEU A 321 -7.82 14.85 9.79
CA LEU A 321 -8.65 14.81 8.59
C LEU A 321 -7.89 15.26 7.35
N ASN A 322 -7.10 16.33 7.44
CA ASN A 322 -6.29 16.82 6.32
C ASN A 322 -5.25 15.78 5.86
N GLN A 323 -4.62 15.08 6.80
CA GLN A 323 -3.72 13.97 6.48
C GLN A 323 -4.45 12.86 5.72
N LEU A 324 -5.64 12.46 6.19
CA LEU A 324 -6.49 11.46 5.54
C LEU A 324 -6.95 11.92 4.14
N ILE A 325 -7.43 13.15 4.00
CA ILE A 325 -7.93 13.73 2.75
C ILE A 325 -6.83 13.77 1.71
N ARG A 326 -5.67 14.36 2.04
CA ARG A 326 -4.55 14.50 1.11
C ARG A 326 -4.03 13.14 0.67
N GLY A 327 -3.77 12.21 1.59
CA GLY A 327 -3.29 10.87 1.26
C GLY A 327 -4.25 10.11 0.36
N TRP A 328 -5.57 10.22 0.62
CA TRP A 328 -6.58 9.53 -0.18
C TRP A 328 -6.73 10.15 -1.59
N ILE A 329 -6.76 11.47 -1.71
CA ILE A 329 -6.86 12.14 -3.00
C ILE A 329 -5.60 11.90 -3.84
N ASN A 330 -4.40 12.06 -3.27
CA ASN A 330 -3.14 11.82 -3.98
C ASN A 330 -3.04 10.38 -4.54
N TYR A 331 -3.62 9.40 -3.83
CA TYR A 331 -3.64 8.02 -4.32
C TYR A 331 -4.63 7.81 -5.48
N PHE A 332 -5.82 8.42 -5.39
CA PHE A 332 -6.91 8.22 -6.35
C PHE A 332 -7.06 9.34 -7.38
N GLU A 333 -6.13 10.30 -7.46
CA GLU A 333 -6.26 11.52 -8.30
C GLU A 333 -6.52 11.26 -9.77
N ILE A 334 -6.00 10.16 -10.32
CA ILE A 334 -6.24 9.73 -11.71
C ILE A 334 -7.68 9.24 -11.95
N GLY A 335 -8.42 8.96 -10.89
CA GLY A 335 -9.79 8.44 -10.95
C GLY A 335 -10.85 9.55 -11.01
N SER A 336 -11.97 9.26 -11.64
CA SER A 336 -13.14 10.16 -11.70
C SER A 336 -13.80 10.29 -10.33
N MET A 337 -13.55 11.40 -9.60
CA MET A 337 -13.99 11.57 -8.21
C MET A 337 -14.78 12.85 -7.93
N LYS A 338 -14.99 13.73 -8.93
CA LYS A 338 -15.54 15.09 -8.69
C LYS A 338 -16.85 15.09 -7.86
N THR A 339 -17.81 14.24 -8.24
CA THR A 339 -19.10 14.11 -7.53
C THR A 339 -18.90 13.51 -6.13
N LEU A 340 -18.07 12.48 -6.02
CA LEU A 340 -17.75 11.84 -4.74
C LEU A 340 -17.05 12.80 -3.77
N CYS A 341 -16.12 13.62 -4.24
CA CYS A 341 -15.47 14.65 -3.42
C CYS A 341 -16.45 15.67 -2.88
N LYS A 342 -17.43 16.12 -3.69
CA LYS A 342 -18.50 17.02 -3.23
C LYS A 342 -19.36 16.39 -2.12
N GLU A 343 -19.75 15.12 -2.28
CA GLU A 343 -20.51 14.36 -1.29
C GLU A 343 -19.74 14.21 0.03
N LEU A 344 -18.47 13.78 -0.07
CA LEU A 344 -17.62 13.58 1.10
C LEU A 344 -17.30 14.88 1.84
N ASP A 345 -17.06 15.98 1.11
CA ASP A 345 -16.91 17.32 1.70
C ASP A 345 -18.13 17.74 2.50
N ALA A 346 -19.34 17.57 1.94
CA ALA A 346 -20.58 17.88 2.65
C ALA A 346 -20.70 17.05 3.94
N ARG A 347 -20.33 15.78 3.88
CA ARG A 347 -20.38 14.87 5.03
C ARG A 347 -19.33 15.23 6.10
N ILE A 348 -18.11 15.61 5.70
CA ILE A 348 -17.05 16.08 6.62
C ILE A 348 -17.52 17.34 7.35
N ARG A 349 -18.03 18.36 6.62
CA ARG A 349 -18.55 19.59 7.21
C ARG A 349 -19.67 19.33 8.21
N TYR A 350 -20.63 18.48 7.85
CA TYR A 350 -21.70 18.07 8.76
C TYR A 350 -21.16 17.45 10.05
N ARG A 351 -20.21 16.54 9.94
CA ARG A 351 -19.63 15.87 11.11
C ARG A 351 -18.81 16.82 11.99
N LEU A 352 -18.08 17.75 11.40
CA LEU A 352 -17.35 18.77 12.16
C LEU A 352 -18.30 19.74 12.88
N ARG A 353 -19.43 20.13 12.24
CA ARG A 353 -20.48 20.90 12.93
C ARG A 353 -20.98 20.19 14.19
N MET A 354 -21.18 18.87 14.12
CA MET A 354 -21.59 18.11 15.30
C MET A 354 -20.52 18.10 16.41
N CYS A 355 -19.23 18.08 16.05
CA CYS A 355 -18.15 18.18 17.03
C CYS A 355 -18.11 19.56 17.69
N ILE A 356 -18.16 20.61 16.87
CA ILE A 356 -18.15 22.01 17.33
C ILE A 356 -19.38 22.29 18.22
N TRP A 357 -20.58 21.88 17.79
CA TRP A 357 -21.81 22.03 18.57
C TRP A 357 -21.72 21.34 19.93
N LYS A 358 -21.20 20.13 19.97
CA LYS A 358 -21.03 19.43 21.26
C LYS A 358 -20.04 20.15 22.18
N GLN A 359 -18.99 20.76 21.63
CA GLN A 359 -17.96 21.49 22.37
C GLN A 359 -18.51 22.77 23.01
N TRP A 360 -19.54 23.39 22.43
CA TRP A 360 -20.17 24.59 23.00
C TRP A 360 -21.03 24.31 24.25
N LYS A 361 -21.16 23.08 24.66
CA LYS A 361 -21.77 22.54 25.88
C LYS A 361 -23.12 23.17 26.27
N THR A 362 -23.14 24.43 26.74
CA THR A 362 -24.33 25.12 27.29
C THR A 362 -25.06 25.95 26.23
N PRO A 363 -26.38 26.19 26.38
CA PRO A 363 -27.14 27.07 25.50
C PRO A 363 -26.53 28.47 25.39
N GLN A 364 -26.08 29.04 26.50
CA GLN A 364 -25.47 30.38 26.53
C GLN A 364 -24.19 30.43 25.66
N ASN A 365 -23.34 29.43 25.74
CA ASN A 365 -22.15 29.36 24.87
C ASN A 365 -22.53 29.14 23.39
N ARG A 366 -23.61 28.39 23.12
CA ARG A 366 -24.11 28.21 21.74
C ARG A 366 -24.60 29.53 21.17
N ILE A 367 -25.42 30.30 21.90
CA ILE A 367 -25.89 31.62 21.52
C ILE A 367 -24.71 32.54 21.23
N LYS A 368 -23.80 32.68 22.21
CA LYS A 368 -22.60 33.52 22.08
C LYS A 368 -21.79 33.19 20.84
N ASN A 369 -21.56 31.91 20.58
CA ASN A 369 -20.78 31.49 19.42
C ASN A 369 -21.54 31.65 18.09
N LEU A 370 -22.86 31.40 18.04
CA LEU A 370 -23.65 31.62 16.85
C LEU A 370 -23.71 33.14 16.49
N MET A 371 -23.88 34.02 17.49
CA MET A 371 -23.87 35.48 17.28
C MET A 371 -22.46 35.92 16.78
N LYS A 372 -21.38 35.43 17.34
CA LYS A 372 -20.02 35.69 16.81
C LYS A 372 -19.84 35.27 15.35
N LEU A 373 -20.57 34.25 14.91
CA LEU A 373 -20.59 33.76 13.54
C LEU A 373 -21.62 34.47 12.66
N GLY A 374 -22.19 35.61 13.12
CA GLY A 374 -23.09 36.46 12.34
C GLY A 374 -24.55 35.96 12.28
N VAL A 375 -24.95 35.05 13.18
CA VAL A 375 -26.37 34.65 13.31
C VAL A 375 -27.09 35.67 14.18
N ASP A 376 -28.30 36.07 13.75
CA ASP A 376 -29.20 36.92 14.52
C ASP A 376 -29.46 36.35 15.92
N LYS A 377 -29.70 37.26 16.91
CA LYS A 377 -29.84 36.91 18.33
C LYS A 377 -31.03 35.98 18.57
N ASP A 378 -32.17 36.25 17.96
CA ASP A 378 -33.41 35.47 18.19
C ASP A 378 -33.28 34.09 17.54
N ILE A 379 -32.72 34.06 16.33
CA ILE A 379 -32.43 32.79 15.63
C ILE A 379 -31.38 31.97 16.39
N ALA A 380 -30.36 32.61 16.95
CA ALA A 380 -29.34 31.94 17.77
C ALA A 380 -29.94 31.34 19.04
N TRP A 381 -30.88 32.11 19.69
CA TRP A 381 -31.59 31.67 20.89
C TRP A 381 -32.48 30.46 20.59
N ILE A 382 -33.34 30.54 19.59
CA ILE A 382 -34.21 29.42 19.15
C ILE A 382 -33.38 28.20 18.81
N THR A 383 -32.25 28.37 18.07
CA THR A 383 -31.38 27.27 17.65
C THR A 383 -30.69 26.62 18.85
N ALA A 384 -30.23 27.41 19.83
CA ALA A 384 -29.52 26.88 21.01
C ALA A 384 -30.43 26.04 21.90
N TYR A 385 -31.72 26.36 21.98
CA TYR A 385 -32.72 25.65 22.78
C TYR A 385 -33.56 24.62 21.98
N THR A 386 -33.23 24.36 20.71
CA THR A 386 -33.96 23.36 19.86
C THR A 386 -33.84 21.91 20.37
N GLY A 387 -33.32 21.65 21.57
CA GLY A 387 -33.31 20.33 22.18
C GLY A 387 -32.08 19.50 21.88
N SER A 388 -32.10 18.22 22.30
CA SER A 388 -30.94 17.36 22.45
C SER A 388 -30.40 16.70 21.19
N ARG A 389 -31.09 16.73 20.05
CA ARG A 389 -30.74 16.04 18.82
C ARG A 389 -29.67 16.81 18.02
N ILE A 390 -28.41 16.72 18.43
CA ILE A 390 -27.25 17.37 17.77
C ILE A 390 -27.24 17.14 16.24
N ALA A 391 -27.56 15.95 15.80
CA ALA A 391 -27.59 15.60 14.37
C ALA A 391 -28.61 16.44 13.59
N TYR A 392 -29.81 16.66 14.15
CA TYR A 392 -30.87 17.48 13.55
C TYR A 392 -30.43 18.94 13.47
N VAL A 393 -29.98 19.52 14.57
CA VAL A 393 -29.54 20.92 14.62
C VAL A 393 -28.46 21.21 13.60
N CYS A 394 -27.49 20.33 13.48
CA CYS A 394 -26.33 20.51 12.57
C CYS A 394 -26.66 20.37 11.08
N GLN A 395 -27.88 19.94 10.72
CA GLN A 395 -28.38 19.92 9.33
C GLN A 395 -29.14 21.20 8.96
N ARG A 396 -29.59 22.00 9.95
CA ARG A 396 -30.39 23.22 9.69
C ARG A 396 -29.59 24.26 8.92
N ARG A 397 -30.29 25.10 8.16
CA ARG A 397 -29.74 26.20 7.37
C ARG A 397 -28.89 27.15 8.22
N VAL A 398 -29.31 27.44 9.45
CA VAL A 398 -28.60 28.29 10.41
C VAL A 398 -27.16 27.75 10.67
N MET A 399 -27.04 26.45 10.91
CA MET A 399 -25.73 25.83 11.15
C MET A 399 -24.87 25.73 9.87
N ASN A 400 -25.53 25.61 8.70
CA ASN A 400 -24.84 25.66 7.42
C ASN A 400 -24.32 27.07 7.11
N PHE A 401 -25.04 28.11 7.50
CA PHE A 401 -24.61 29.50 7.41
C PHE A 401 -23.48 29.80 8.43
N ALA A 402 -23.70 29.47 9.70
CA ALA A 402 -22.79 29.77 10.79
C ALA A 402 -21.44 29.08 10.64
N ILE A 403 -21.44 27.81 10.19
CA ILE A 403 -20.22 27.01 9.99
C ILE A 403 -20.24 26.50 8.54
N ASN A 404 -20.00 27.45 7.61
CA ASN A 404 -19.97 27.17 6.17
C ASN A 404 -18.61 26.61 5.72
N LYS A 405 -18.47 26.37 4.42
CA LYS A 405 -17.24 25.85 3.81
C LYS A 405 -16.06 26.80 4.05
N GLU A 406 -16.27 28.08 3.81
CA GLU A 406 -15.25 29.12 3.83
C GLU A 406 -14.64 29.26 5.24
N ARG A 407 -15.49 29.28 6.27
CA ARG A 407 -15.03 29.34 7.67
C ARG A 407 -14.28 28.08 8.11
N LEU A 408 -14.68 26.91 7.64
CA LEU A 408 -13.93 25.69 7.93
C LEU A 408 -12.57 25.66 7.21
N ILE A 409 -12.49 26.22 6.01
CA ILE A 409 -11.21 26.41 5.31
C ILE A 409 -10.33 27.42 6.07
N GLN A 410 -10.88 28.53 6.55
CA GLN A 410 -10.15 29.50 7.41
C GLN A 410 -9.68 28.85 8.71
N PHE A 411 -10.45 27.91 9.24
CA PHE A 411 -10.07 27.09 10.39
C PHE A 411 -9.01 26.02 10.07
N GLY A 412 -8.59 25.90 8.80
CA GLY A 412 -7.53 25.03 8.31
C GLY A 412 -8.00 23.72 7.69
N LEU A 413 -9.31 23.50 7.47
CA LEU A 413 -9.81 22.29 6.79
C LEU A 413 -9.49 22.34 5.30
N VAL A 414 -8.91 21.28 4.76
CA VAL A 414 -8.76 21.08 3.31
C VAL A 414 -10.10 20.64 2.71
N SER A 415 -10.61 21.38 1.72
CA SER A 415 -11.74 20.94 0.92
C SER A 415 -11.30 19.85 -0.07
N MET A 416 -11.96 18.71 -0.05
CA MET A 416 -11.64 17.59 -0.95
C MET A 416 -11.81 17.97 -2.41
N ILE A 417 -12.92 18.65 -2.74
CA ILE A 417 -13.20 19.03 -4.12
C ILE A 417 -12.20 20.04 -4.65
N ASP A 418 -11.81 21.04 -3.86
CA ASP A 418 -10.86 22.07 -4.28
C ASP A 418 -9.45 21.47 -4.43
N TYR A 419 -9.06 20.62 -3.50
CA TYR A 419 -7.77 19.92 -3.56
C TYR A 419 -7.70 18.97 -4.75
N TYR A 420 -8.74 18.16 -5.00
CA TYR A 420 -8.85 17.28 -6.16
C TYR A 420 -8.80 18.06 -7.48
N THR A 421 -9.59 19.15 -7.59
CA THR A 421 -9.61 19.96 -8.82
C THR A 421 -8.24 20.58 -9.11
N LYS A 422 -7.56 21.06 -8.07
CA LYS A 422 -6.20 21.60 -8.23
C LYS A 422 -5.21 20.55 -8.71
N ARG A 423 -5.31 19.30 -8.23
CA ARG A 423 -4.43 18.20 -8.66
C ARG A 423 -4.72 17.76 -10.11
N CYS A 424 -6.00 17.65 -10.49
CA CYS A 424 -6.38 17.28 -11.86
C CYS A 424 -6.02 18.33 -12.93
N VAL A 425 -5.82 19.60 -12.56
CA VAL A 425 -5.38 20.64 -13.51
C VAL A 425 -3.86 20.61 -13.72
N THR A 426 -3.13 19.97 -12.80
CA THR A 426 -1.67 19.83 -12.85
C THR A 426 -1.20 18.48 -13.42
N CYS A 427 -2.12 17.59 -13.75
CA CYS A 427 -1.91 16.36 -14.53
C CYS A 427 -2.45 16.54 -15.95
#